data_f6219e70bd7d461b41bdb41991959ffe
#
_entry.id   f6219e70bd7d461b41bdb41991959ffe
#
_cell.length_a   1.000
_cell.length_b   1.000
_cell.length_c   1.000
_cell.angle_alpha   90.00
_cell.angle_beta   90.00
_cell.angle_gamma   90.00
#
_symmetry.space_group_name_H-M   'P 1'
#
loop_
_entity.id
_entity.type
_entity.pdbx_description
1 polymer ?
#
loop_
_entity_poly.entity_id
_entity_poly.type
_entity_poly.pdbx_seq_one_letter_code
_entity_poly.pdbx_strand_id
1 'polypeptide(L)'
;MLREQSDSDSSSSILVPRKRGHAVPLPSSGSDSKSDSSLRDIGTSDPNEWFEPRGNQPNIISFTSPHGAKLFNEQVRHCKKVEDFYGLYVTETMFEHIAEETNIYATQSRVYSERCNKWVPTDKNEIKRFFGLILWMGLVKLPSLSLYWSQDPMLGHTFPQKIMCRDRFQILLRMLHFADNTKVDASNRLSKVEFVLNELNSNFKKYYDPTEMLCIDESIIPFRGRIAFRQYMKQKRHRYGIKIFKLCCTNNYTYSYRVYTGKTLDKENTTPTNVVLNLCEDLFEKGHTLCTDNYYTSVDLANKLISKNMHLIGTLRPNRKENPKAVVTAKLRRGEVIAQENRNGITVMKWKDKRDVLVLSTKHSNEMENITTRTGVSYKPKIIIDYNKGKTPIDLSDQMSSYSSPLRRALKWYRKLAFDLLLNTAVVNALHMYESVSETKISITMFRKQLVAALTQHSHEQTPVEAGTSRRIHKLREEVRKYCAECYSTNAKMLGSDIAKKNTKKVVTYCDMCKSQPHFCLQCFNKLH
;
A
#
# COMPACT_ATOMS: atom_id res chain seq x y z
N MET A 1 34.44 21.25 -12.06
CA MET A 1 35.43 20.85 -11.04
C MET A 1 34.65 20.40 -9.82
N LEU A 2 34.45 19.12 -9.68
CA LEU A 2 33.83 18.48 -8.51
C LEU A 2 34.82 17.45 -8.00
N ARG A 3 35.23 17.61 -6.76
CA ARG A 3 36.12 16.67 -6.04
C ARG A 3 35.29 15.50 -5.57
N GLU A 4 35.66 14.32 -6.01
CA GLU A 4 35.31 13.05 -5.40
C GLU A 4 36.14 12.88 -4.12
N GLN A 5 35.52 12.53 -3.03
CA GLN A 5 36.16 11.99 -1.85
C GLN A 5 35.82 10.51 -1.76
N SER A 6 36.84 9.72 -1.93
CA SER A 6 36.89 8.28 -1.69
C SER A 6 37.10 8.03 -0.20
N ASP A 7 36.20 7.35 0.45
CA ASP A 7 36.40 6.79 1.78
C ASP A 7 36.82 5.33 1.65
N SER A 8 38.03 5.09 2.14
CA SER A 8 38.68 3.79 2.26
C SER A 8 38.16 3.04 3.49
N ASP A 9 37.65 1.84 3.28
CA ASP A 9 37.31 0.87 4.33
C ASP A 9 38.59 0.26 4.90
N SER A 10 38.80 0.43 6.19
CA SER A 10 39.74 -0.36 6.98
C SER A 10 38.96 -1.44 7.75
N SER A 11 39.21 -2.67 7.36
CA SER A 11 38.79 -3.89 8.03
C SER A 11 39.56 -4.09 9.35
N SER A 12 38.83 -4.22 10.47
CA SER A 12 39.36 -4.82 11.70
C SER A 12 38.51 -6.03 12.09
N SER A 13 39.13 -7.19 11.96
CA SER A 13 38.68 -8.49 12.41
C SER A 13 38.75 -8.59 13.92
N ILE A 14 37.62 -8.89 14.57
CA ILE A 14 37.60 -9.30 15.98
C ILE A 14 37.20 -10.77 16.04
N LEU A 15 38.15 -11.56 16.48
CA LEU A 15 38.05 -12.98 16.83
C LEU A 15 37.22 -13.15 18.12
N VAL A 16 36.24 -14.02 18.12
CA VAL A 16 35.48 -14.46 19.30
C VAL A 16 35.84 -15.91 19.59
N PRO A 17 36.25 -16.27 20.81
CA PRO A 17 36.76 -17.60 21.15
C PRO A 17 35.60 -18.61 21.33
N ARG A 18 35.86 -19.82 20.81
CA ARG A 18 35.09 -21.04 21.08
C ARG A 18 35.27 -21.46 22.54
N LYS A 19 34.19 -21.74 23.27
CA LYS A 19 34.23 -22.57 24.48
C LYS A 19 33.68 -23.96 24.18
N ARG A 20 34.53 -24.94 24.44
CA ARG A 20 34.24 -26.38 24.61
C ARG A 20 33.80 -26.67 26.06
N GLY A 21 33.09 -27.74 26.26
CA GLY A 21 33.02 -28.44 27.55
C GLY A 21 31.70 -29.19 27.71
N HIS A 22 31.68 -30.49 27.46
CA HIS A 22 31.59 -31.67 28.34
C HIS A 22 30.64 -31.48 29.56
N ALA A 23 29.75 -32.38 29.93
CA ALA A 23 29.82 -33.82 30.00
C ALA A 23 28.43 -34.42 30.23
N VAL A 24 28.28 -35.65 29.82
CA VAL A 24 27.18 -36.58 30.13
C VAL A 24 27.43 -37.20 31.50
N PRO A 25 26.42 -37.58 32.29
CA PRO A 25 26.41 -38.82 33.06
C PRO A 25 25.27 -39.75 32.68
N LEU A 26 25.60 -41.00 32.62
CA LEU A 26 24.80 -42.19 32.41
C LEU A 26 24.18 -42.72 33.76
N PRO A 27 23.37 -43.77 33.71
CA PRO A 27 22.22 -43.92 34.58
C PRO A 27 22.47 -44.86 35.78
N SER A 28 21.63 -44.78 36.78
CA SER A 28 21.55 -45.80 37.84
C SER A 28 20.21 -46.54 37.76
N SER A 29 20.36 -47.85 37.76
CA SER A 29 19.40 -48.93 37.86
C SER A 29 18.74 -49.03 39.24
N GLY A 30 17.50 -49.57 39.27
CA GLY A 30 16.84 -50.03 40.49
C GLY A 30 15.37 -50.29 40.23
N SER A 31 15.04 -51.40 39.93
CA SER A 31 14.40 -52.60 40.55
C SER A 31 12.90 -52.49 40.82
N ASP A 32 12.25 -53.50 40.25
CA ASP A 32 10.90 -54.07 40.38
C ASP A 32 10.10 -53.81 41.64
N SER A 33 8.79 -53.56 41.43
CA SER A 33 7.74 -54.29 42.17
C SER A 33 6.40 -54.26 41.40
N LYS A 34 5.90 -55.46 41.08
CA LYS A 34 4.56 -55.72 40.56
C LYS A 34 3.53 -55.45 41.66
N SER A 35 2.44 -54.76 41.33
CA SER A 35 1.14 -54.97 41.92
C SER A 35 0.04 -54.73 40.88
N ASP A 36 -0.67 -55.78 40.63
CA ASP A 36 -1.86 -55.90 39.81
C ASP A 36 -3.04 -55.20 40.50
N SER A 37 -3.68 -54.28 39.80
CA SER A 37 -5.08 -53.89 40.06
C SER A 37 -5.69 -53.26 38.83
N SER A 38 -6.54 -54.01 38.19
CA SER A 38 -7.43 -53.60 37.10
C SER A 38 -8.41 -52.50 37.54
N LEU A 39 -8.13 -51.27 37.17
CA LEU A 39 -9.12 -50.21 37.04
C LEU A 39 -9.02 -49.69 35.60
N ARG A 40 -10.11 -49.83 34.85
CA ARG A 40 -10.25 -49.25 33.51
C ARG A 40 -10.12 -47.74 33.66
N ASP A 41 -8.90 -47.24 33.41
CA ASP A 41 -8.66 -45.84 33.15
C ASP A 41 -9.40 -45.48 31.86
N ILE A 42 -10.43 -44.68 31.99
CA ILE A 42 -10.95 -43.90 30.87
C ILE A 42 -9.84 -42.90 30.56
N GLY A 43 -8.86 -43.37 29.75
CA GLY A 43 -7.71 -42.58 29.35
C GLY A 43 -8.18 -41.29 28.73
N THR A 44 -7.77 -40.17 29.28
CA THR A 44 -7.73 -38.88 28.60
C THR A 44 -6.77 -39.02 27.45
N SER A 45 -7.30 -39.49 26.31
CA SER A 45 -6.53 -39.64 25.06
C SER A 45 -5.99 -38.29 24.63
N ASP A 46 -4.66 -38.21 24.46
CA ASP A 46 -4.00 -37.01 23.98
C ASP A 46 -4.69 -36.53 22.68
N PRO A 47 -5.29 -35.34 22.62
CA PRO A 47 -5.96 -34.84 21.43
C PRO A 47 -5.00 -34.69 20.25
N ASN A 48 -3.69 -34.71 20.46
CA ASN A 48 -2.64 -34.66 19.45
C ASN A 48 -2.06 -36.04 19.07
N GLU A 49 -2.71 -37.13 19.46
CA GLU A 49 -2.33 -38.47 18.98
C GLU A 49 -2.53 -38.56 17.46
N TRP A 50 -1.47 -38.97 16.73
CA TRP A 50 -1.45 -39.04 15.28
C TRP A 50 -1.71 -40.47 14.80
N PHE A 51 -2.63 -40.62 13.84
CA PHE A 51 -3.00 -41.90 13.24
C PHE A 51 -3.05 -41.78 11.71
N GLU A 52 -3.20 -42.92 11.02
CA GLU A 52 -3.35 -42.91 9.57
C GLU A 52 -4.68 -42.27 9.15
N PRO A 53 -4.70 -41.47 8.06
CA PRO A 53 -5.91 -40.81 7.61
C PRO A 53 -6.99 -41.78 7.21
N ARG A 54 -8.21 -41.50 7.62
CA ARG A 54 -9.37 -42.35 7.29
C ARG A 54 -10.01 -42.03 5.93
N GLY A 55 -9.48 -41.07 5.18
CA GLY A 55 -9.90 -40.71 3.82
C GLY A 55 -10.89 -39.55 3.72
N ASN A 56 -11.55 -39.17 4.78
CA ASN A 56 -12.47 -38.03 4.83
C ASN A 56 -12.31 -37.25 6.12
N GLN A 57 -12.43 -35.92 6.05
CA GLN A 57 -12.45 -35.06 7.22
C GLN A 57 -13.82 -35.12 7.88
N PRO A 58 -13.91 -35.52 9.18
CA PRO A 58 -15.21 -35.67 9.86
C PRO A 58 -15.87 -34.32 10.19
N ASN A 59 -15.11 -33.23 10.27
CA ASN A 59 -15.58 -31.93 10.75
C ASN A 59 -15.36 -30.81 9.71
N ILE A 60 -16.05 -30.91 8.56
CA ILE A 60 -16.01 -29.82 7.57
C ILE A 60 -16.93 -28.70 8.03
N ILE A 61 -16.35 -27.55 8.32
CA ILE A 61 -17.07 -26.33 8.67
C ILE A 61 -17.54 -25.68 7.37
N SER A 62 -18.86 -25.56 7.21
CA SER A 62 -19.47 -24.96 6.01
C SER A 62 -19.31 -23.45 6.04
N PHE A 63 -18.93 -22.86 4.91
CA PHE A 63 -18.96 -21.41 4.72
C PHE A 63 -20.39 -20.94 4.48
N THR A 64 -20.92 -20.09 5.35
CA THR A 64 -22.31 -19.65 5.34
C THR A 64 -22.50 -18.14 5.17
N SER A 65 -21.39 -17.39 5.17
CA SER A 65 -21.46 -15.92 5.07
C SER A 65 -21.74 -15.43 3.65
N PRO A 66 -22.49 -14.32 3.51
CA PRO A 66 -22.51 -13.59 2.24
C PRO A 66 -21.10 -13.17 1.86
N HIS A 67 -20.82 -13.01 0.57
CA HIS A 67 -19.52 -12.62 0.07
C HIS A 67 -19.63 -11.69 -1.14
N GLY A 68 -18.63 -10.83 -1.31
CA GLY A 68 -18.58 -9.86 -2.39
C GLY A 68 -18.89 -8.43 -1.94
N ALA A 69 -19.17 -7.57 -2.89
CA ALA A 69 -19.57 -6.20 -2.64
C ALA A 69 -20.92 -6.13 -1.90
N LYS A 70 -20.99 -5.33 -0.83
CA LYS A 70 -22.22 -5.17 -0.03
C LYS A 70 -23.25 -4.32 -0.77
N LEU A 71 -23.93 -4.88 -1.75
CA LEU A 71 -24.90 -4.17 -2.61
C LEU A 71 -26.11 -3.62 -1.86
N PHE A 72 -26.42 -4.14 -0.66
CA PHE A 72 -27.45 -3.57 0.22
C PHE A 72 -27.00 -2.23 0.86
N ASN A 73 -25.71 -1.92 0.87
CA ASN A 73 -25.21 -0.64 1.33
C ASN A 73 -25.52 0.45 0.30
N GLU A 74 -26.21 1.49 0.73
CA GLU A 74 -26.66 2.59 -0.12
C GLU A 74 -25.50 3.30 -0.82
N GLN A 75 -24.39 3.53 -0.11
CA GLN A 75 -23.20 4.16 -0.67
C GLN A 75 -22.62 3.34 -1.84
N VAL A 76 -22.61 2.00 -1.74
CA VAL A 76 -22.12 1.11 -2.81
C VAL A 76 -23.05 1.16 -4.02
N ARG A 77 -24.38 1.16 -3.79
CA ARG A 77 -25.37 1.22 -4.89
C ARG A 77 -25.32 2.51 -5.71
N HIS A 78 -24.96 3.63 -5.08
CA HIS A 78 -24.84 4.91 -5.76
C HIS A 78 -23.54 5.08 -6.55
N CYS A 79 -22.54 4.21 -6.34
CA CYS A 79 -21.30 4.25 -7.08
C CYS A 79 -21.50 3.92 -8.55
N LYS A 80 -21.08 4.83 -9.44
CA LYS A 80 -21.14 4.66 -10.90
C LYS A 80 -19.78 4.90 -11.56
N LYS A 81 -19.04 5.87 -11.06
CA LYS A 81 -17.74 6.30 -11.62
C LYS A 81 -16.58 5.81 -10.76
N VAL A 82 -15.40 5.80 -11.33
CA VAL A 82 -14.16 5.37 -10.65
C VAL A 82 -13.93 6.11 -9.33
N GLU A 83 -14.19 7.41 -9.30
CA GLU A 83 -14.03 8.24 -8.11
C GLU A 83 -14.99 7.88 -6.99
N ASP A 84 -16.19 7.41 -7.31
CA ASP A 84 -17.18 7.00 -6.30
C ASP A 84 -16.66 5.78 -5.54
N PHE A 85 -16.13 4.78 -6.26
CA PHE A 85 -15.55 3.58 -5.64
C PHE A 85 -14.28 3.87 -4.85
N TYR A 86 -13.44 4.80 -5.31
CA TYR A 86 -12.29 5.25 -4.55
C TYR A 86 -12.71 6.02 -3.29
N GLY A 87 -13.76 6.83 -3.39
CA GLY A 87 -14.34 7.59 -2.29
C GLY A 87 -14.93 6.74 -1.16
N LEU A 88 -15.31 5.47 -1.43
CA LEU A 88 -15.70 4.53 -0.38
C LEU A 88 -14.55 4.30 0.62
N TYR A 89 -13.31 4.32 0.17
CA TYR A 89 -12.14 4.03 1.00
C TYR A 89 -11.42 5.28 1.46
N VAL A 90 -11.23 6.25 0.58
CA VAL A 90 -10.57 7.53 0.86
C VAL A 90 -11.62 8.63 0.85
N THR A 91 -12.23 8.83 2.01
CA THR A 91 -13.42 9.67 2.19
C THR A 91 -13.11 11.16 2.19
N GLU A 92 -14.17 11.98 2.03
CA GLU A 92 -14.08 13.44 2.14
C GLU A 92 -13.50 13.87 3.48
N THR A 93 -13.93 13.22 4.57
CA THR A 93 -13.42 13.48 5.92
C THR A 93 -11.94 13.19 6.07
N MET A 94 -11.42 12.18 5.38
CA MET A 94 -9.98 11.92 5.35
C MET A 94 -9.21 13.04 4.65
N PHE A 95 -9.74 13.57 3.54
CA PHE A 95 -9.12 14.71 2.85
C PHE A 95 -9.16 15.99 3.70
N GLU A 96 -10.26 16.23 4.42
CA GLU A 96 -10.39 17.34 5.38
C GLU A 96 -9.35 17.22 6.49
N HIS A 97 -9.28 16.07 7.16
CA HIS A 97 -8.28 15.79 8.19
C HIS A 97 -6.84 15.99 7.69
N ILE A 98 -6.51 15.48 6.51
CA ILE A 98 -5.17 15.64 5.92
C ILE A 98 -4.86 17.13 5.66
N ALA A 99 -5.84 17.92 5.22
CA ALA A 99 -5.67 19.35 5.02
C ALA A 99 -5.43 20.09 6.37
N GLU A 100 -6.23 19.80 7.38
CA GLU A 100 -6.11 20.37 8.73
C GLU A 100 -4.74 20.07 9.35
N GLU A 101 -4.33 18.81 9.39
CA GLU A 101 -3.06 18.39 9.97
C GLU A 101 -1.85 18.93 9.19
N THR A 102 -2.01 19.09 7.88
CA THR A 102 -0.99 19.74 7.04
C THR A 102 -0.87 21.24 7.38
N ASN A 103 -1.99 21.94 7.61
CA ASN A 103 -2.00 23.34 8.03
C ASN A 103 -1.40 23.53 9.42
N ILE A 104 -1.75 22.67 10.38
CA ILE A 104 -1.19 22.68 11.74
C ILE A 104 0.33 22.49 11.66
N TYR A 105 0.80 21.48 10.94
CA TYR A 105 2.24 21.21 10.79
C TYR A 105 2.97 22.36 10.10
N ALA A 106 2.39 22.96 9.07
CA ALA A 106 2.99 24.11 8.39
C ALA A 106 3.12 25.31 9.32
N THR A 107 2.12 25.57 10.16
CA THR A 107 2.15 26.65 11.17
C THR A 107 3.24 26.39 12.22
N GLN A 108 3.33 25.17 12.75
CA GLN A 108 4.38 24.77 13.68
C GLN A 108 5.78 24.89 13.06
N SER A 109 5.91 24.61 11.75
CA SER A 109 7.18 24.65 11.02
C SER A 109 7.63 26.06 10.64
N ARG A 110 6.76 27.09 10.67
CA ARG A 110 7.12 28.49 10.35
C ARG A 110 8.19 29.03 11.29
N VAL A 111 8.16 28.63 12.54
CA VAL A 111 9.14 29.06 13.56
C VAL A 111 10.58 28.69 13.19
N TYR A 112 10.78 27.69 12.34
CA TYR A 112 12.09 27.10 12.05
C TYR A 112 12.63 27.37 10.64
N SER A 113 11.89 28.05 9.75
CA SER A 113 12.32 28.23 8.36
C SER A 113 11.63 29.37 7.63
N GLU A 114 12.39 30.35 7.14
CA GLU A 114 11.91 31.47 6.31
C GLU A 114 11.14 31.00 5.05
N ARG A 115 11.49 29.85 4.49
CA ARG A 115 10.76 29.27 3.33
C ARG A 115 9.32 28.89 3.68
N CYS A 116 9.01 28.67 4.95
CA CYS A 116 7.67 28.36 5.42
C CYS A 116 6.81 29.62 5.63
N ASN A 117 7.39 30.81 5.59
CA ASN A 117 6.65 32.09 5.74
C ASN A 117 5.69 32.34 4.56
N LYS A 118 5.88 31.64 3.42
CA LYS A 118 4.99 31.73 2.24
C LYS A 118 3.87 30.67 2.26
N TRP A 119 3.61 30.02 3.40
CA TRP A 119 2.52 29.04 3.50
C TRP A 119 1.17 29.75 3.42
N VAL A 120 0.36 29.28 2.48
CA VAL A 120 -1.07 29.57 2.38
C VAL A 120 -1.81 28.32 2.86
N PRO A 121 -2.81 28.42 3.74
CA PRO A 121 -3.60 27.27 4.16
C PRO A 121 -4.13 26.48 2.97
N THR A 122 -4.13 25.15 3.11
CA THR A 122 -4.68 24.23 2.11
C THR A 122 -6.05 23.75 2.54
N ASP A 123 -6.84 23.27 1.59
CA ASP A 123 -8.15 22.66 1.80
C ASP A 123 -8.21 21.24 1.21
N LYS A 124 -9.34 20.56 1.45
CA LYS A 124 -9.57 19.20 0.95
C LYS A 124 -9.47 19.11 -0.57
N ASN A 125 -9.95 20.13 -1.30
CA ASN A 125 -9.95 20.10 -2.77
C ASN A 125 -8.54 20.27 -3.33
N GLU A 126 -7.72 21.09 -2.69
CA GLU A 126 -6.31 21.21 -3.05
C GLU A 126 -5.54 19.91 -2.74
N ILE A 127 -5.81 19.24 -1.62
CA ILE A 127 -5.23 17.93 -1.30
C ILE A 127 -5.67 16.87 -2.32
N LYS A 128 -6.92 16.87 -2.78
CA LYS A 128 -7.38 15.98 -3.87
C LYS A 128 -6.59 16.23 -5.16
N ARG A 129 -6.47 17.49 -5.60
CA ARG A 129 -5.67 17.84 -6.79
C ARG A 129 -4.20 17.43 -6.63
N PHE A 130 -3.64 17.63 -5.45
CA PHE A 130 -2.29 17.21 -5.11
C PHE A 130 -2.13 15.69 -5.20
N PHE A 131 -3.07 14.89 -4.67
CA PHE A 131 -3.06 13.43 -4.80
C PHE A 131 -3.27 12.97 -6.24
N GLY A 132 -4.14 13.65 -6.99
CA GLY A 132 -4.31 13.43 -8.43
C GLY A 132 -3.01 13.61 -9.21
N LEU A 133 -2.24 14.67 -8.92
CA LEU A 133 -0.91 14.89 -9.51
C LEU A 133 0.09 13.79 -9.10
N ILE A 134 0.09 13.35 -7.85
CA ILE A 134 0.97 12.26 -7.40
C ILE A 134 0.62 10.96 -8.12
N LEU A 135 -0.67 10.63 -8.28
CA LEU A 135 -1.12 9.46 -9.05
C LEU A 135 -0.69 9.57 -10.52
N TRP A 136 -0.86 10.73 -11.13
CA TRP A 136 -0.42 10.99 -12.49
C TRP A 136 1.10 10.82 -12.67
N MET A 137 1.90 11.24 -11.70
CA MET A 137 3.35 11.01 -11.69
C MET A 137 3.73 9.52 -11.55
N GLY A 138 2.81 8.67 -11.16
CA GLY A 138 2.95 7.21 -11.24
C GLY A 138 2.78 6.68 -12.67
N LEU A 139 1.85 7.26 -13.43
CA LEU A 139 1.60 6.94 -14.84
C LEU A 139 2.71 7.47 -15.74
N VAL A 140 3.12 8.71 -15.51
CA VAL A 140 4.19 9.40 -16.27
C VAL A 140 5.41 9.57 -15.36
N LYS A 141 6.46 8.79 -15.59
CA LYS A 141 7.65 8.78 -14.73
C LYS A 141 8.77 9.60 -15.31
N LEU A 142 9.10 10.73 -14.67
CA LEU A 142 10.26 11.55 -14.99
C LEU A 142 11.36 11.37 -13.94
N PRO A 143 12.64 11.49 -14.31
CA PRO A 143 13.80 11.29 -13.43
C PRO A 143 13.80 12.21 -12.20
N SER A 144 13.43 13.47 -12.35
CA SER A 144 13.36 14.43 -11.26
C SER A 144 11.99 15.11 -11.15
N LEU A 145 11.66 15.61 -9.96
CA LEU A 145 10.38 16.25 -9.70
C LEU A 145 10.23 17.58 -10.48
N SER A 146 11.31 18.33 -10.66
CA SER A 146 11.29 19.61 -11.36
C SER A 146 10.93 19.48 -12.83
N LEU A 147 11.25 18.35 -13.47
CA LEU A 147 10.98 18.10 -14.88
C LEU A 147 9.50 18.07 -15.23
N TYR A 148 8.61 17.77 -14.28
CA TYR A 148 7.16 17.80 -14.54
C TYR A 148 6.62 19.20 -14.85
N TRP A 149 7.36 20.24 -14.50
CA TRP A 149 7.07 21.64 -14.81
C TRP A 149 8.09 22.26 -15.76
N SER A 150 8.91 21.43 -16.41
CA SER A 150 9.86 21.89 -17.42
C SER A 150 9.13 22.47 -18.62
N GLN A 151 9.72 23.51 -19.21
CA GLN A 151 9.30 24.07 -20.50
C GLN A 151 10.06 23.44 -21.68
N ASP A 152 10.98 22.51 -21.38
CA ASP A 152 11.70 21.75 -22.40
C ASP A 152 10.69 20.95 -23.26
N PRO A 153 10.69 21.09 -24.59
CA PRO A 153 9.76 20.40 -25.49
C PRO A 153 9.82 18.88 -25.38
N MET A 154 10.97 18.31 -24.99
CA MET A 154 11.18 16.85 -24.89
C MET A 154 10.68 16.27 -23.58
N LEU A 155 10.73 17.05 -22.46
CA LEU A 155 10.46 16.57 -21.11
C LEU A 155 9.28 17.30 -20.47
N GLY A 156 8.88 18.45 -21.01
CA GLY A 156 7.83 19.28 -20.45
C GLY A 156 6.43 18.69 -20.65
N HIS A 157 5.61 18.82 -19.62
CA HIS A 157 4.22 18.42 -19.64
C HIS A 157 3.32 19.59 -19.24
N THR A 158 2.29 19.86 -20.05
CA THR A 158 1.33 20.93 -19.76
C THR A 158 0.35 20.58 -18.65
N PHE A 159 0.10 19.29 -18.42
CA PHE A 159 -0.90 18.83 -17.45
C PHE A 159 -0.61 19.29 -16.01
N PRO A 160 0.58 19.09 -15.40
CA PRO A 160 0.85 19.54 -14.05
C PRO A 160 0.72 21.05 -13.88
N GLN A 161 1.16 21.81 -14.88
CA GLN A 161 1.12 23.27 -14.87
C GLN A 161 -0.32 23.82 -14.80
N LYS A 162 -1.29 23.11 -15.40
CA LYS A 162 -2.72 23.48 -15.38
C LYS A 162 -3.37 23.22 -14.02
N ILE A 163 -2.85 22.25 -13.26
CA ILE A 163 -3.45 21.82 -11.99
C ILE A 163 -2.86 22.58 -10.80
N MET A 164 -1.53 22.72 -10.76
CA MET A 164 -0.84 23.36 -9.63
C MET A 164 0.54 23.84 -10.06
N CYS A 165 0.98 25.01 -9.59
CA CYS A 165 2.35 25.47 -9.85
C CYS A 165 3.37 24.60 -9.07
N ARG A 166 4.61 24.52 -9.59
CA ARG A 166 5.69 23.71 -9.02
C ARG A 166 5.96 24.02 -7.55
N ASP A 167 6.05 25.29 -7.22
CA ASP A 167 6.45 25.70 -5.88
C ASP A 167 5.35 25.37 -4.86
N ARG A 168 4.06 25.50 -5.23
CA ARG A 168 2.95 25.06 -4.38
C ARG A 168 2.95 23.55 -4.17
N PHE A 169 3.17 22.77 -5.23
CA PHE A 169 3.29 21.32 -5.12
C PHE A 169 4.44 20.90 -4.20
N GLN A 170 5.61 21.54 -4.32
CA GLN A 170 6.77 21.20 -3.49
C GLN A 170 6.55 21.57 -2.02
N ILE A 171 5.93 22.71 -1.73
CA ILE A 171 5.64 23.12 -0.36
C ILE A 171 4.57 22.21 0.26
N LEU A 172 3.52 21.85 -0.46
CA LEU A 172 2.53 20.85 -0.02
C LEU A 172 3.20 19.51 0.28
N LEU A 173 4.04 18.99 -0.62
CA LEU A 173 4.77 17.75 -0.41
C LEU A 173 5.68 17.80 0.82
N ARG A 174 6.25 18.97 1.11
CA ARG A 174 7.10 19.20 2.29
C ARG A 174 6.29 19.29 3.57
N MET A 175 5.11 19.92 3.54
CA MET A 175 4.28 20.15 4.74
C MET A 175 3.30 19.02 5.02
N LEU A 176 2.98 18.16 4.04
CA LEU A 176 2.01 17.09 4.19
C LEU A 176 2.19 16.32 5.50
N HIS A 177 1.13 16.27 6.29
CA HIS A 177 1.10 15.60 7.60
C HIS A 177 -0.26 14.94 7.82
N PHE A 178 -0.32 14.01 8.79
CA PHE A 178 -1.53 13.23 9.07
C PHE A 178 -1.87 13.21 10.57
N ALA A 179 -1.10 13.90 11.39
CA ALA A 179 -1.32 14.01 12.83
C ALA A 179 -0.58 15.22 13.40
N ASP A 180 -1.15 15.88 14.43
CA ASP A 180 -0.52 16.95 15.18
C ASP A 180 0.66 16.41 16.00
N ASN A 181 1.88 16.89 15.71
CA ASN A 181 3.09 16.44 16.38
C ASN A 181 3.11 16.74 17.90
N THR A 182 2.30 17.68 18.38
CA THR A 182 2.20 18.01 19.82
C THR A 182 1.35 16.99 20.59
N LYS A 183 0.46 16.28 19.86
CA LYS A 183 -0.46 15.28 20.42
C LYS A 183 0.01 13.83 20.15
N VAL A 184 1.12 13.65 19.45
CA VAL A 184 1.65 12.34 19.08
C VAL A 184 2.14 11.61 20.33
N ASP A 185 1.60 10.41 20.57
CA ASP A 185 2.11 9.51 21.59
C ASP A 185 3.47 8.93 21.16
N ALA A 186 4.51 9.21 21.95
CA ALA A 186 5.86 8.74 21.71
C ALA A 186 6.00 7.21 21.84
N SER A 187 5.12 6.55 22.59
CA SER A 187 5.09 5.10 22.74
C SER A 187 4.53 4.40 21.49
N ASN A 188 3.59 5.05 20.78
CA ASN A 188 3.00 4.54 19.55
C ASN A 188 3.84 4.95 18.33
N ARG A 189 4.60 4.00 17.79
CA ARG A 189 5.45 4.23 16.61
C ARG A 189 4.68 4.63 15.35
N LEU A 190 3.37 4.40 15.29
CA LEU A 190 2.52 4.70 14.12
C LEU A 190 1.67 5.97 14.30
N SER A 191 1.73 6.64 15.47
CA SER A 191 0.88 7.79 15.80
C SER A 191 0.83 8.88 14.73
N LYS A 192 1.94 9.09 13.98
CA LYS A 192 1.99 10.07 12.86
C LYS A 192 1.10 9.75 11.66
N VAL A 193 0.55 8.55 11.59
CA VAL A 193 -0.23 8.06 10.44
C VAL A 193 -1.40 7.18 10.87
N GLU A 194 -1.62 7.06 12.18
CA GLU A 194 -2.58 6.15 12.80
C GLU A 194 -4.01 6.36 12.31
N PHE A 195 -4.45 7.63 12.22
CA PHE A 195 -5.76 7.96 11.68
C PHE A 195 -5.97 7.35 10.29
N VAL A 196 -5.04 7.57 9.38
CA VAL A 196 -5.13 7.03 8.00
C VAL A 196 -5.16 5.50 8.00
N LEU A 197 -4.37 4.86 8.88
CA LEU A 197 -4.33 3.41 9.00
C LEU A 197 -5.67 2.84 9.46
N ASN A 198 -6.26 3.43 10.49
CA ASN A 198 -7.50 2.96 11.10
C ASN A 198 -8.70 3.20 10.18
N GLU A 199 -8.82 4.39 9.60
CA GLU A 199 -9.90 4.72 8.65
C GLU A 199 -9.89 3.80 7.43
N LEU A 200 -8.73 3.60 6.79
CA LEU A 200 -8.66 2.70 5.64
C LEU A 200 -8.99 1.26 6.01
N ASN A 201 -8.48 0.77 7.14
CA ASN A 201 -8.74 -0.60 7.58
C ASN A 201 -10.22 -0.82 7.92
N SER A 202 -10.87 0.17 8.54
CA SER A 202 -12.31 0.18 8.79
C SER A 202 -13.10 0.19 7.48
N ASN A 203 -12.75 1.08 6.55
CA ASN A 203 -13.44 1.22 5.27
C ASN A 203 -13.30 -0.02 4.38
N PHE A 204 -12.15 -0.72 4.39
CA PHE A 204 -11.97 -1.97 3.66
C PHE A 204 -12.94 -3.05 4.14
N LYS A 205 -13.18 -3.16 5.43
CA LYS A 205 -14.13 -4.11 6.03
C LYS A 205 -15.59 -3.71 5.83
N LYS A 206 -15.87 -2.40 5.76
CA LYS A 206 -17.22 -1.85 5.72
C LYS A 206 -18.00 -2.23 4.47
N TYR A 207 -17.37 -2.24 3.29
CA TYR A 207 -18.05 -2.32 2.01
C TYR A 207 -17.92 -3.66 1.28
N TYR A 208 -17.14 -4.59 1.84
CA TYR A 208 -16.87 -5.87 1.20
C TYR A 208 -16.89 -7.02 2.21
N ASP A 209 -17.63 -8.08 1.89
CA ASP A 209 -17.58 -9.34 2.63
C ASP A 209 -16.63 -10.30 1.93
N PRO A 210 -15.65 -10.87 2.65
CA PRO A 210 -14.63 -11.70 2.03
C PRO A 210 -15.19 -13.05 1.56
N THR A 211 -14.56 -13.61 0.53
CA THR A 211 -14.85 -14.95 0.01
C THR A 211 -14.45 -16.03 1.03
N GLU A 212 -14.89 -17.27 0.81
CA GLU A 212 -14.52 -18.40 1.67
C GLU A 212 -13.00 -18.52 1.85
N MET A 213 -12.25 -18.46 0.75
CA MET A 213 -10.80 -18.60 0.75
C MET A 213 -10.11 -17.27 1.01
N LEU A 214 -9.28 -17.25 2.05
CA LEU A 214 -8.50 -16.11 2.52
C LEU A 214 -7.00 -16.42 2.46
N CYS A 215 -6.17 -15.39 2.38
CA CYS A 215 -4.71 -15.51 2.43
C CYS A 215 -4.11 -14.48 3.37
N ILE A 216 -3.15 -14.90 4.20
CA ILE A 216 -2.30 -14.01 5.00
C ILE A 216 -0.85 -14.19 4.55
N ASP A 217 -0.19 -13.07 4.22
CA ASP A 217 1.26 -12.99 3.95
C ASP A 217 1.78 -11.57 4.24
N GLU A 218 3.08 -11.37 4.01
CA GLU A 218 3.75 -10.09 4.18
C GLU A 218 3.97 -9.32 2.89
N SER A 219 3.65 -8.04 2.94
CA SER A 219 4.05 -7.04 1.94
C SER A 219 5.15 -6.14 2.48
N ILE A 220 6.04 -5.67 1.60
CA ILE A 220 7.12 -4.75 1.94
C ILE A 220 6.98 -3.45 1.16
N ILE A 221 6.70 -2.37 1.87
CA ILE A 221 6.77 -1.02 1.31
C ILE A 221 8.25 -0.59 1.26
N PRO A 222 8.81 -0.32 0.08
CA PRO A 222 10.24 -0.01 -0.06
C PRO A 222 10.65 1.23 0.73
N PHE A 223 11.53 1.09 1.70
CA PHE A 223 12.06 2.20 2.50
C PHE A 223 13.50 1.94 2.94
N ARG A 224 14.40 2.88 2.66
CA ARG A 224 15.84 2.77 3.03
C ARG A 224 16.26 3.74 4.13
N GLY A 225 15.38 4.67 4.52
CA GLY A 225 15.66 5.65 5.58
C GLY A 225 15.83 5.01 6.96
N ARG A 226 16.21 5.81 7.94
CA ARG A 226 16.35 5.39 9.34
C ARG A 226 14.96 5.33 9.98
N ILE A 227 14.59 4.15 10.50
CA ILE A 227 13.36 3.87 11.25
C ILE A 227 13.59 2.61 12.10
N ALA A 228 13.13 2.63 13.35
CA ALA A 228 13.38 1.56 14.32
C ALA A 228 12.81 0.20 13.90
N PHE A 229 11.72 0.20 13.15
CA PHE A 229 11.02 -1.03 12.72
C PHE A 229 11.25 -1.38 11.24
N ARG A 230 12.29 -0.84 10.60
CA ARG A 230 12.67 -1.24 9.25
C ARG A 230 13.06 -2.71 9.21
N GLN A 231 12.53 -3.43 8.23
CA GLN A 231 12.81 -4.85 8.04
C GLN A 231 13.72 -5.09 6.84
N TYR A 232 14.49 -6.17 6.93
CA TYR A 232 15.26 -6.74 5.83
C TYR A 232 14.74 -8.13 5.49
N MET A 233 14.29 -8.33 4.26
CA MET A 233 13.77 -9.61 3.76
C MET A 233 14.49 -9.99 2.47
N LYS A 234 15.43 -10.93 2.56
CA LYS A 234 16.32 -11.33 1.46
C LYS A 234 15.58 -11.78 0.19
N GLN A 235 14.45 -12.44 0.35
CA GLN A 235 13.70 -13.07 -0.73
C GLN A 235 12.71 -12.14 -1.45
N LYS A 236 12.32 -11.00 -0.85
CA LYS A 236 11.39 -10.04 -1.47
C LYS A 236 12.13 -9.13 -2.46
N ARG A 237 11.44 -8.71 -3.52
CA ARG A 237 11.96 -7.78 -4.56
C ARG A 237 12.60 -6.54 -3.96
N HIS A 238 11.97 -5.97 -2.95
CA HIS A 238 12.49 -4.85 -2.16
C HIS A 238 12.96 -5.38 -0.81
N ARG A 239 14.28 -5.57 -0.67
CA ARG A 239 14.86 -6.20 0.52
C ARG A 239 14.72 -5.38 1.80
N TYR A 240 14.64 -4.04 1.71
CA TYR A 240 14.51 -3.13 2.86
C TYR A 240 13.19 -2.37 2.78
N GLY A 241 12.45 -2.34 3.87
CA GLY A 241 11.20 -1.61 3.90
C GLY A 241 10.44 -1.66 5.22
N ILE A 242 9.23 -1.14 5.15
CA ILE A 242 8.21 -1.26 6.20
C ILE A 242 7.41 -2.52 5.90
N LYS A 243 7.37 -3.45 6.86
CA LYS A 243 6.64 -4.71 6.74
C LYS A 243 5.18 -4.48 7.12
N ILE A 244 4.28 -4.97 6.29
CA ILE A 244 2.84 -5.00 6.53
C ILE A 244 2.38 -6.45 6.43
N PHE A 245 1.61 -6.91 7.39
CA PHE A 245 0.83 -8.13 7.30
C PHE A 245 -0.49 -7.79 6.63
N LYS A 246 -0.87 -8.53 5.60
CA LYS A 246 -2.13 -8.35 4.87
C LYS A 246 -2.97 -9.61 4.95
N LEU A 247 -4.29 -9.43 5.04
CA LEU A 247 -5.28 -10.46 4.81
C LEU A 247 -6.05 -10.10 3.55
N CYS A 248 -5.97 -10.96 2.53
CA CYS A 248 -6.60 -10.76 1.23
C CYS A 248 -7.57 -11.90 0.89
N CYS A 249 -8.60 -11.58 0.11
CA CYS A 249 -9.50 -12.54 -0.51
C CYS A 249 -8.91 -13.06 -1.84
N THR A 250 -9.49 -14.14 -2.39
CA THR A 250 -9.02 -14.77 -3.65
C THR A 250 -8.97 -13.85 -4.86
N ASN A 251 -9.71 -12.77 -4.84
CA ASN A 251 -9.79 -11.75 -5.89
C ASN A 251 -8.89 -10.53 -5.65
N ASN A 252 -7.81 -10.67 -4.89
CA ASN A 252 -6.79 -9.66 -4.59
C ASN A 252 -7.28 -8.47 -3.75
N TYR A 253 -8.51 -8.51 -3.22
CA TYR A 253 -9.03 -7.50 -2.31
C TYR A 253 -8.34 -7.59 -0.96
N THR A 254 -7.72 -6.50 -0.50
CA THR A 254 -7.14 -6.40 0.84
C THR A 254 -8.25 -6.09 1.84
N TYR A 255 -8.65 -7.08 2.63
CA TYR A 255 -9.71 -6.94 3.63
C TYR A 255 -9.21 -6.26 4.90
N SER A 256 -8.04 -6.67 5.38
CA SER A 256 -7.43 -6.14 6.60
C SER A 256 -5.92 -6.12 6.50
N TYR A 257 -5.27 -5.24 7.24
CA TYR A 257 -3.82 -5.17 7.31
C TYR A 257 -3.33 -4.69 8.68
N ARG A 258 -2.08 -5.04 9.00
CA ARG A 258 -1.39 -4.57 10.21
C ARG A 258 0.06 -4.21 9.88
N VAL A 259 0.49 -3.03 10.32
CA VAL A 259 1.89 -2.60 10.15
C VAL A 259 2.74 -3.20 11.26
N TYR A 260 3.86 -3.83 10.89
CA TYR A 260 4.83 -4.32 11.86
C TYR A 260 5.63 -3.15 12.44
N THR A 261 5.57 -2.98 13.74
CA THR A 261 6.22 -1.87 14.48
C THR A 261 7.51 -2.28 15.20
N GLY A 262 7.99 -3.49 14.95
CA GLY A 262 9.14 -4.06 15.67
C GLY A 262 8.71 -4.89 16.88
N LYS A 263 9.67 -5.46 17.59
CA LYS A 263 9.41 -6.15 18.85
C LYS A 263 8.96 -5.10 19.86
N THR A 264 7.74 -5.18 20.30
CA THR A 264 7.18 -4.39 21.39
C THR A 264 7.49 -5.05 22.72
N LEU A 265 7.31 -4.33 23.84
CA LEU A 265 7.37 -4.91 25.19
C LEU A 265 6.35 -6.05 25.34
N ASP A 266 5.24 -5.95 24.62
CA ASP A 266 4.23 -6.99 24.50
C ASP A 266 4.62 -8.01 23.41
N LYS A 267 5.40 -9.01 23.82
CA LYS A 267 5.89 -10.08 22.93
C LYS A 267 4.75 -10.94 22.37
N GLU A 268 3.63 -11.03 23.05
CA GLU A 268 2.50 -11.89 22.66
C GLU A 268 1.86 -11.40 21.36
N ASN A 269 1.68 -10.09 21.19
CA ASN A 269 1.04 -9.51 20.00
C ASN A 269 1.89 -9.58 18.73
N THR A 270 3.15 -10.02 18.80
CA THR A 270 4.04 -10.14 17.62
C THR A 270 4.30 -11.59 17.18
N THR A 271 3.71 -12.57 17.86
CA THR A 271 3.82 -13.98 17.45
C THR A 271 3.05 -14.20 16.13
N PRO A 272 3.53 -15.11 15.25
CA PRO A 272 2.82 -15.41 14.01
C PRO A 272 1.36 -15.81 14.23
N THR A 273 1.08 -16.62 15.26
CA THR A 273 -0.28 -17.03 15.62
C THR A 273 -1.16 -15.84 15.97
N ASN A 274 -0.69 -14.92 16.83
CA ASN A 274 -1.49 -13.78 17.26
C ASN A 274 -1.69 -12.75 16.13
N VAL A 275 -0.72 -12.60 15.23
CA VAL A 275 -0.90 -11.78 14.01
C VAL A 275 -2.06 -12.31 13.16
N VAL A 276 -2.13 -13.64 12.98
CA VAL A 276 -3.22 -14.28 12.24
C VAL A 276 -4.55 -14.08 12.96
N LEU A 277 -4.63 -14.38 14.25
CA LEU A 277 -5.87 -14.23 15.02
C LEU A 277 -6.41 -12.80 14.99
N ASN A 278 -5.54 -11.80 15.17
CA ASN A 278 -5.94 -10.39 15.12
C ASN A 278 -6.43 -9.94 13.74
N LEU A 279 -5.84 -10.45 12.65
CA LEU A 279 -6.28 -10.11 11.29
C LEU A 279 -7.61 -10.77 10.93
N CYS A 280 -7.91 -11.93 11.51
CA CYS A 280 -9.12 -12.72 11.25
C CYS A 280 -10.25 -12.48 12.26
N GLU A 281 -10.08 -11.60 13.26
CA GLU A 281 -11.01 -11.44 14.38
C GLU A 281 -12.47 -11.29 13.97
N ASP A 282 -12.75 -10.45 12.96
CA ASP A 282 -14.12 -10.20 12.46
C ASP A 282 -14.68 -11.36 11.59
N LEU A 283 -13.89 -12.39 11.31
CA LEU A 283 -14.18 -13.47 10.36
C LEU A 283 -14.38 -14.83 11.04
N PHE A 284 -14.24 -14.89 12.35
CA PHE A 284 -14.51 -16.10 13.11
C PHE A 284 -15.98 -16.50 13.02
N GLU A 285 -16.27 -17.77 13.24
CA GLU A 285 -17.61 -18.39 13.24
C GLU A 285 -18.34 -18.36 11.87
N LYS A 286 -17.61 -18.08 10.77
CA LYS A 286 -18.20 -17.91 9.43
C LYS A 286 -17.80 -19.01 8.43
N GLY A 287 -16.98 -19.96 8.84
CA GLY A 287 -16.56 -21.09 8.00
C GLY A 287 -15.52 -20.75 6.92
N HIS A 288 -14.77 -19.67 7.07
CA HIS A 288 -13.69 -19.34 6.13
C HIS A 288 -12.55 -20.36 6.15
N THR A 289 -11.85 -20.46 5.03
CA THR A 289 -10.64 -21.26 4.87
C THR A 289 -9.43 -20.34 4.69
N LEU A 290 -8.50 -20.34 5.65
CA LEU A 290 -7.31 -19.50 5.63
C LEU A 290 -6.13 -20.22 5.00
N CYS A 291 -5.50 -19.62 3.98
CA CYS A 291 -4.22 -20.03 3.41
C CYS A 291 -3.06 -19.26 4.06
N THR A 292 -2.05 -19.98 4.54
CA THR A 292 -0.84 -19.37 5.11
C THR A 292 0.44 -20.06 4.62
N ASP A 293 1.54 -19.30 4.63
CA ASP A 293 2.86 -19.86 4.37
C ASP A 293 3.44 -20.57 5.61
N ASN A 294 4.63 -21.13 5.48
CA ASN A 294 5.30 -21.89 6.53
C ASN A 294 5.78 -21.02 7.73
N TYR A 295 5.68 -19.70 7.64
CA TYR A 295 5.99 -18.79 8.74
C TYR A 295 4.88 -18.80 9.79
N TYR A 296 3.61 -18.87 9.35
CA TYR A 296 2.45 -18.83 10.24
C TYR A 296 1.96 -20.23 10.62
N THR A 297 1.96 -21.17 9.68
CA THR A 297 1.36 -22.50 9.84
C THR A 297 1.96 -23.29 10.99
N SER A 298 1.11 -23.79 11.88
CA SER A 298 1.45 -24.69 12.99
C SER A 298 0.21 -25.46 13.45
N VAL A 299 0.42 -26.56 14.18
CA VAL A 299 -0.68 -27.33 14.80
C VAL A 299 -1.41 -26.47 15.85
N ASP A 300 -0.68 -25.68 16.65
CA ASP A 300 -1.26 -24.71 17.59
C ASP A 300 -2.21 -23.71 16.90
N LEU A 301 -1.79 -23.11 15.78
CA LEU A 301 -2.64 -22.21 15.00
C LEU A 301 -3.87 -22.95 14.45
N ALA A 302 -3.70 -24.18 13.95
CA ALA A 302 -4.80 -24.99 13.42
C ALA A 302 -5.87 -25.27 14.49
N ASN A 303 -5.45 -25.70 15.68
CA ASN A 303 -6.36 -25.93 16.83
C ASN A 303 -7.13 -24.66 17.20
N LYS A 304 -6.45 -23.50 17.28
CA LYS A 304 -7.07 -22.21 17.59
C LYS A 304 -8.06 -21.74 16.53
N LEU A 305 -7.81 -22.03 15.25
CA LEU A 305 -8.72 -21.66 14.18
C LEU A 305 -9.93 -22.60 14.11
N ILE A 306 -9.74 -23.90 14.31
CA ILE A 306 -10.86 -24.86 14.42
C ILE A 306 -11.81 -24.44 15.54
N SER A 307 -11.30 -24.11 16.74
CA SER A 307 -12.13 -23.65 17.87
C SER A 307 -12.90 -22.36 17.61
N LYS A 308 -12.61 -21.66 16.49
CA LYS A 308 -13.27 -20.44 16.02
C LYS A 308 -14.00 -20.66 14.68
N ASN A 309 -14.35 -21.90 14.39
CA ASN A 309 -15.05 -22.31 13.16
C ASN A 309 -14.39 -21.78 11.88
N MET A 310 -13.06 -21.90 11.79
CA MET A 310 -12.28 -21.49 10.62
C MET A 310 -11.29 -22.59 10.22
N HIS A 311 -11.20 -22.91 8.94
CA HIS A 311 -10.22 -23.85 8.40
C HIS A 311 -8.86 -23.21 8.15
N LEU A 312 -7.81 -24.04 8.23
CA LEU A 312 -6.43 -23.68 7.87
C LEU A 312 -5.89 -24.61 6.80
N ILE A 313 -5.26 -24.04 5.78
CA ILE A 313 -4.43 -24.76 4.80
C ILE A 313 -3.09 -24.04 4.70
N GLY A 314 -1.97 -24.75 4.86
CA GLY A 314 -0.69 -24.07 4.74
C GLY A 314 0.50 -25.01 4.56
N THR A 315 1.60 -24.46 4.04
CA THR A 315 2.88 -25.16 4.07
C THR A 315 3.45 -25.15 5.49
N LEU A 316 4.14 -26.23 5.88
CA LEU A 316 4.57 -26.44 7.26
C LEU A 316 6.09 -26.59 7.34
N ARG A 317 6.70 -26.02 8.38
CA ARG A 317 8.14 -26.23 8.64
C ARG A 317 8.36 -27.54 9.40
N PRO A 318 9.34 -28.38 9.02
CA PRO A 318 9.59 -29.67 9.67
C PRO A 318 9.89 -29.54 11.17
N ASN A 319 10.48 -28.43 11.60
CA ASN A 319 10.91 -28.21 12.98
C ASN A 319 9.84 -27.54 13.89
N ARG A 320 8.56 -27.49 13.45
CA ARG A 320 7.47 -27.02 14.31
C ARG A 320 7.18 -28.04 15.40
N LYS A 321 6.81 -27.55 16.57
CA LYS A 321 6.31 -28.41 17.66
C LYS A 321 5.05 -29.14 17.22
N GLU A 322 4.79 -30.28 17.81
CA GLU A 322 3.57 -31.09 17.61
C GLU A 322 3.43 -31.71 16.21
N ASN A 323 4.40 -31.54 15.31
CA ASN A 323 4.37 -32.21 14.01
C ASN A 323 4.51 -33.73 14.17
N PRO A 324 3.78 -34.54 13.37
CA PRO A 324 3.94 -36.00 13.37
C PRO A 324 5.33 -36.39 12.88
N LYS A 325 6.12 -37.01 13.78
CA LYS A 325 7.52 -37.38 13.47
C LYS A 325 7.62 -38.35 12.28
N ALA A 326 6.70 -39.32 12.19
CA ALA A 326 6.67 -40.28 11.11
C ALA A 326 6.56 -39.62 9.72
N VAL A 327 5.68 -38.61 9.59
CA VAL A 327 5.51 -37.86 8.33
C VAL A 327 6.74 -37.00 8.03
N VAL A 328 7.26 -36.30 9.04
CA VAL A 328 8.39 -35.39 8.85
C VAL A 328 9.65 -36.11 8.40
N THR A 329 9.97 -37.26 9.02
CA THR A 329 11.22 -38.01 8.78
C THR A 329 11.15 -38.96 7.59
N ALA A 330 9.95 -39.24 7.07
CA ALA A 330 9.77 -40.15 5.94
C ALA A 330 10.60 -39.74 4.72
N LYS A 331 11.27 -40.72 4.10
CA LYS A 331 11.98 -40.57 2.83
C LYS A 331 11.07 -41.06 1.70
N LEU A 332 10.68 -40.15 0.81
CA LEU A 332 9.73 -40.42 -0.27
C LEU A 332 10.40 -40.40 -1.63
N ARG A 333 9.95 -41.29 -2.54
CA ARG A 333 10.22 -41.21 -3.98
C ARG A 333 9.27 -40.20 -4.63
N ARG A 334 9.62 -39.77 -5.84
CA ARG A 334 8.79 -38.82 -6.58
C ARG A 334 7.38 -39.37 -6.83
N GLY A 335 6.36 -38.58 -6.48
CA GLY A 335 4.95 -38.94 -6.56
C GLY A 335 4.39 -39.57 -5.30
N GLU A 336 5.22 -40.06 -4.38
CA GLU A 336 4.76 -40.68 -3.14
C GLU A 336 4.24 -39.64 -2.14
N VAL A 337 3.31 -40.07 -1.29
CA VAL A 337 2.63 -39.31 -0.26
C VAL A 337 2.65 -40.12 1.04
N ILE A 338 2.85 -39.45 2.15
CA ILE A 338 2.57 -39.92 3.50
C ILE A 338 1.79 -38.85 4.27
N ALA A 339 0.79 -39.28 5.01
CA ALA A 339 -0.02 -38.36 5.83
C ALA A 339 -0.36 -38.98 7.18
N GLN A 340 -0.55 -38.16 8.17
CA GLN A 340 -1.18 -38.53 9.44
C GLN A 340 -2.22 -37.48 9.81
N GLU A 341 -3.23 -37.92 10.54
CA GLU A 341 -4.36 -37.13 11.00
C GLU A 341 -4.48 -37.23 12.52
N ASN A 342 -4.94 -36.19 13.20
CA ASN A 342 -5.23 -36.24 14.62
C ASN A 342 -6.74 -36.20 14.88
N ARG A 343 -7.14 -36.39 16.16
CA ARG A 343 -8.56 -36.42 16.57
C ARG A 343 -9.30 -35.11 16.33
N ASN A 344 -8.58 -33.97 16.27
CA ASN A 344 -9.17 -32.66 15.98
C ASN A 344 -9.40 -32.43 14.47
N GLY A 345 -9.11 -33.41 13.61
CA GLY A 345 -9.27 -33.33 12.16
C GLY A 345 -8.15 -32.52 11.48
N ILE A 346 -6.96 -32.45 12.11
CA ILE A 346 -5.78 -31.82 11.48
C ILE A 346 -5.01 -32.88 10.74
N THR A 347 -4.86 -32.72 9.43
CA THR A 347 -4.02 -33.59 8.58
C THR A 347 -2.68 -32.91 8.33
N VAL A 348 -1.59 -33.62 8.57
CA VAL A 348 -0.24 -33.26 8.13
C VAL A 348 0.22 -34.24 7.07
N MET A 349 0.56 -33.74 5.89
CA MET A 349 0.93 -34.50 4.72
C MET A 349 2.29 -34.09 4.18
N LYS A 350 3.10 -35.07 3.80
CA LYS A 350 4.31 -34.88 3.02
C LYS A 350 4.14 -35.51 1.64
N TRP A 351 4.39 -34.71 0.63
CA TRP A 351 4.34 -35.12 -0.78
C TRP A 351 5.67 -34.85 -1.46
N LYS A 352 6.16 -35.78 -2.24
CA LYS A 352 7.38 -35.63 -3.01
C LYS A 352 7.07 -35.26 -4.45
N ASP A 353 7.22 -33.98 -4.79
CA ASP A 353 7.31 -33.53 -6.18
C ASP A 353 8.78 -33.53 -6.64
N LYS A 354 9.30 -32.41 -7.11
CA LYS A 354 10.76 -32.20 -7.31
C LYS A 354 11.49 -32.06 -5.96
N ARG A 355 10.80 -31.53 -4.96
CA ARG A 355 11.26 -31.36 -3.57
C ARG A 355 10.18 -31.89 -2.63
N ASP A 356 10.55 -32.16 -1.38
CA ASP A 356 9.60 -32.49 -0.35
C ASP A 356 8.73 -31.25 -0.06
N VAL A 357 7.41 -31.43 -0.08
CA VAL A 357 6.42 -30.43 0.29
C VAL A 357 5.67 -30.95 1.51
N LEU A 358 5.84 -30.27 2.63
CA LEU A 358 5.13 -30.57 3.87
C LEU A 358 4.00 -29.55 4.04
N VAL A 359 2.77 -30.03 4.21
CA VAL A 359 1.55 -29.22 4.34
C VAL A 359 0.71 -29.66 5.51
N LEU A 360 -0.09 -28.72 6.03
CA LEU A 360 -1.10 -28.93 7.04
C LEU A 360 -2.46 -28.49 6.51
N SER A 361 -3.50 -29.25 6.78
CA SER A 361 -4.88 -28.86 6.52
C SER A 361 -5.81 -29.31 7.62
N THR A 362 -6.83 -28.51 7.89
CA THR A 362 -7.97 -28.87 8.74
C THR A 362 -9.23 -29.17 7.91
N LYS A 363 -9.13 -29.08 6.57
CA LYS A 363 -10.25 -29.27 5.63
C LYS A 363 -10.10 -30.50 4.74
N HIS A 364 -8.88 -30.97 4.54
CA HIS A 364 -8.56 -32.07 3.64
C HIS A 364 -7.91 -33.21 4.39
N SER A 365 -8.16 -34.43 3.94
CA SER A 365 -7.44 -35.64 4.32
C SER A 365 -6.31 -35.94 3.29
N ASN A 366 -6.04 -37.20 3.00
CA ASN A 366 -5.00 -37.64 2.05
C ASN A 366 -5.50 -37.78 0.61
N GLU A 367 -6.60 -37.15 0.25
CA GLU A 367 -7.23 -37.23 -1.06
C GLU A 367 -6.31 -36.76 -2.19
N MET A 368 -6.34 -37.51 -3.31
CA MET A 368 -5.59 -37.19 -4.51
C MET A 368 -6.54 -36.88 -5.67
N GLU A 369 -6.18 -35.95 -6.53
CA GLU A 369 -7.03 -35.49 -7.65
C GLU A 369 -6.22 -35.38 -8.96
N ASN A 370 -6.85 -35.72 -10.08
CA ASN A 370 -6.30 -35.52 -11.41
C ASN A 370 -6.52 -34.09 -11.88
N ILE A 371 -5.43 -33.41 -12.25
CA ILE A 371 -5.50 -32.08 -12.84
C ILE A 371 -5.03 -32.11 -14.28
N THR A 372 -5.85 -31.61 -15.19
CA THR A 372 -5.44 -31.37 -16.57
C THR A 372 -4.58 -30.12 -16.64
N THR A 373 -3.32 -30.25 -17.03
CA THR A 373 -2.40 -29.14 -17.26
C THR A 373 -2.12 -29.00 -18.77
N ARG A 374 -1.48 -27.92 -19.19
CA ARG A 374 -1.06 -27.73 -20.60
C ARG A 374 -0.14 -28.84 -21.09
N THR A 375 0.55 -29.54 -20.20
CA THR A 375 1.51 -30.62 -20.50
C THR A 375 0.95 -32.02 -20.26
N GLY A 376 -0.35 -32.19 -19.96
CA GLY A 376 -1.01 -33.47 -19.70
C GLY A 376 -1.70 -33.55 -18.33
N VAL A 377 -2.19 -34.72 -17.99
CA VAL A 377 -2.83 -35.01 -16.70
C VAL A 377 -1.76 -35.23 -15.64
N SER A 378 -1.93 -34.57 -14.49
CA SER A 378 -1.05 -34.68 -13.32
C SER A 378 -1.86 -35.08 -12.09
N TYR A 379 -1.45 -36.13 -11.38
CA TYR A 379 -2.06 -36.60 -10.14
C TYR A 379 -1.42 -35.91 -8.94
N LYS A 380 -2.19 -35.15 -8.17
CA LYS A 380 -1.69 -34.31 -7.06
C LYS A 380 -2.61 -34.39 -5.85
N PRO A 381 -2.05 -34.17 -4.63
CA PRO A 381 -2.89 -34.00 -3.43
C PRO A 381 -3.85 -32.83 -3.56
N LYS A 382 -5.11 -33.02 -3.21
CA LYS A 382 -6.16 -31.98 -3.22
C LYS A 382 -5.78 -30.79 -2.35
N ILE A 383 -5.18 -31.03 -1.19
CA ILE A 383 -4.63 -29.98 -0.32
C ILE A 383 -3.63 -29.06 -1.03
N ILE A 384 -2.78 -29.60 -1.92
CA ILE A 384 -1.79 -28.81 -2.69
C ILE A 384 -2.49 -27.99 -3.77
N ILE A 385 -3.55 -28.54 -4.37
CA ILE A 385 -4.34 -27.85 -5.39
C ILE A 385 -4.99 -26.62 -4.79
N ASP A 386 -5.69 -26.78 -3.66
CA ASP A 386 -6.42 -25.69 -3.01
C ASP A 386 -5.48 -24.68 -2.35
N TYR A 387 -4.36 -25.14 -1.76
CA TYR A 387 -3.30 -24.24 -1.32
C TYR A 387 -2.77 -23.35 -2.46
N ASN A 388 -2.54 -23.92 -3.65
CA ASN A 388 -2.05 -23.17 -4.80
C ASN A 388 -3.09 -22.14 -5.30
N LYS A 389 -4.39 -22.41 -5.20
CA LYS A 389 -5.45 -21.43 -5.50
C LYS A 389 -5.48 -20.30 -4.47
N GLY A 390 -5.31 -20.64 -3.18
CA GLY A 390 -5.46 -19.71 -2.06
C GLY A 390 -4.25 -18.85 -1.75
N LYS A 391 -3.03 -19.20 -2.14
CA LYS A 391 -1.79 -18.52 -1.72
C LYS A 391 -1.43 -17.25 -2.50
N THR A 392 -2.06 -17.00 -3.67
CA THR A 392 -1.63 -15.95 -4.61
C THR A 392 -2.21 -14.55 -4.40
N PRO A 393 -3.31 -14.33 -3.64
CA PRO A 393 -4.01 -13.04 -3.61
C PRO A 393 -3.15 -11.87 -3.20
N ILE A 394 -2.25 -12.04 -2.23
CA ILE A 394 -1.39 -10.95 -1.75
C ILE A 394 -0.32 -10.59 -2.76
N ASP A 395 0.31 -11.59 -3.38
CA ASP A 395 1.29 -11.35 -4.44
C ASP A 395 0.65 -10.61 -5.64
N LEU A 396 -0.58 -10.95 -6.00
CA LEU A 396 -1.34 -10.26 -7.04
C LEU A 396 -1.75 -8.84 -6.62
N SER A 397 -2.19 -8.63 -5.36
CA SER A 397 -2.48 -7.31 -4.82
C SER A 397 -1.23 -6.41 -4.85
N ASP A 398 -0.07 -6.95 -4.45
CA ASP A 398 1.20 -6.23 -4.48
C ASP A 398 1.67 -5.96 -5.92
N GLN A 399 1.47 -6.90 -6.84
CA GLN A 399 1.74 -6.72 -8.26
C GLN A 399 0.89 -5.61 -8.85
N MET A 400 -0.43 -5.62 -8.62
CA MET A 400 -1.36 -4.57 -9.07
C MET A 400 -0.99 -3.21 -8.48
N SER A 401 -0.64 -3.16 -7.20
CA SER A 401 -0.16 -1.96 -6.52
C SER A 401 1.13 -1.40 -7.13
N SER A 402 2.00 -2.26 -7.67
CA SER A 402 3.27 -1.87 -8.26
C SER A 402 3.15 -1.23 -9.64
N TYR A 403 2.07 -1.52 -10.38
CA TYR A 403 1.84 -0.92 -11.70
C TYR A 403 1.52 0.56 -11.56
N SER A 404 2.35 1.40 -12.19
CA SER A 404 2.20 2.86 -12.11
C SER A 404 2.19 3.42 -10.69
N SER A 405 2.90 2.77 -9.75
CA SER A 405 3.00 3.25 -8.36
C SER A 405 3.62 4.64 -8.28
N PRO A 406 3.00 5.57 -7.54
CA PRO A 406 3.49 6.93 -7.37
C PRO A 406 4.61 7.07 -6.33
N LEU A 407 5.03 5.99 -5.69
CA LEU A 407 6.00 6.03 -4.59
C LEU A 407 7.39 6.48 -5.05
N ARG A 408 7.90 7.55 -4.43
CA ARG A 408 9.24 8.10 -4.67
C ARG A 408 10.23 7.76 -3.56
N ARG A 409 11.55 7.86 -3.84
CA ARG A 409 12.62 7.48 -2.89
C ARG A 409 12.72 8.42 -1.69
N ALA A 410 12.61 9.72 -1.87
CA ALA A 410 12.91 10.75 -0.88
C ALA A 410 11.79 11.06 0.13
N LEU A 411 10.76 10.23 0.24
CA LEU A 411 9.66 10.47 1.17
C LEU A 411 10.02 10.05 2.60
N LYS A 412 9.54 10.81 3.60
CA LYS A 412 9.55 10.40 5.01
C LYS A 412 8.73 9.11 5.16
N TRP A 413 9.09 8.26 6.12
CA TRP A 413 8.50 6.93 6.27
C TRP A 413 6.96 6.93 6.38
N TYR A 414 6.39 7.83 7.20
CA TYR A 414 4.95 7.92 7.40
C TYR A 414 4.19 8.37 6.13
N ARG A 415 4.77 9.32 5.36
CA ARG A 415 4.20 9.73 4.06
C ARG A 415 4.26 8.59 3.06
N LYS A 416 5.36 7.83 3.07
CA LYS A 416 5.51 6.69 2.16
C LYS A 416 4.52 5.59 2.47
N LEU A 417 4.30 5.31 3.76
CA LEU A 417 3.30 4.37 4.23
C LEU A 417 1.88 4.83 3.86
N ALA A 418 1.53 6.08 4.17
CA ALA A 418 0.23 6.64 3.82
C ALA A 418 -0.01 6.63 2.29
N PHE A 419 0.96 7.04 1.49
CA PHE A 419 0.82 7.01 0.03
C PHE A 419 0.68 5.60 -0.54
N ASP A 420 1.34 4.60 0.04
CA ASP A 420 1.14 3.22 -0.40
C ASP A 420 -0.27 2.73 -0.12
N LEU A 421 -0.79 3.03 1.04
CA LEU A 421 -2.14 2.62 1.41
C LEU A 421 -3.22 3.42 0.67
N LEU A 422 -3.11 4.75 0.60
CA LEU A 422 -4.09 5.63 -0.04
C LEU A 422 -4.07 5.52 -1.57
N LEU A 423 -2.88 5.47 -2.19
CA LEU A 423 -2.72 5.61 -3.63
C LEU A 423 -2.35 4.30 -4.35
N ASN A 424 -2.09 3.22 -3.62
CA ASN A 424 -1.89 1.89 -4.19
C ASN A 424 -2.94 0.90 -3.67
N THR A 425 -2.95 0.57 -2.37
CA THR A 425 -3.84 -0.47 -1.82
C THR A 425 -5.31 -0.08 -1.96
N ALA A 426 -5.71 1.14 -1.58
CA ALA A 426 -7.08 1.63 -1.75
C ALA A 426 -7.51 1.70 -3.22
N VAL A 427 -6.59 2.03 -4.13
CA VAL A 427 -6.86 2.05 -5.58
C VAL A 427 -7.09 0.63 -6.12
N VAL A 428 -6.35 -0.37 -5.67
CA VAL A 428 -6.56 -1.78 -6.05
C VAL A 428 -7.90 -2.28 -5.53
N ASN A 429 -8.24 -1.99 -4.27
CA ASN A 429 -9.55 -2.33 -3.70
C ASN A 429 -10.69 -1.64 -4.44
N ALA A 430 -10.53 -0.36 -4.78
CA ALA A 430 -11.53 0.41 -5.53
C ALA A 430 -11.75 -0.14 -6.95
N LEU A 431 -10.67 -0.53 -7.64
CA LEU A 431 -10.78 -1.21 -8.94
C LEU A 431 -11.56 -2.52 -8.81
N HIS A 432 -11.24 -3.33 -7.79
CA HIS A 432 -11.95 -4.58 -7.57
C HIS A 432 -13.45 -4.36 -7.31
N MET A 433 -13.80 -3.37 -6.49
CA MET A 433 -15.20 -2.99 -6.26
C MET A 433 -15.88 -2.49 -7.52
N TYR A 434 -15.21 -1.63 -8.30
CA TYR A 434 -15.70 -1.16 -9.59
C TYR A 434 -16.04 -2.34 -10.52
N GLU A 435 -15.10 -3.28 -10.70
CA GLU A 435 -15.31 -4.46 -11.54
C GLU A 435 -16.43 -5.38 -11.05
N SER A 436 -16.56 -5.52 -9.72
CA SER A 436 -17.59 -6.36 -9.09
C SER A 436 -18.99 -5.78 -9.21
N VAL A 437 -19.15 -4.44 -9.21
CA VAL A 437 -20.45 -3.76 -9.21
C VAL A 437 -20.88 -3.38 -10.64
N SER A 438 -19.94 -2.89 -11.47
CA SER A 438 -20.23 -2.47 -12.85
C SER A 438 -20.17 -3.61 -13.86
N GLU A 439 -19.71 -4.80 -13.47
CA GLU A 439 -19.44 -5.96 -14.32
C GLU A 439 -18.48 -5.65 -15.50
N THR A 440 -17.84 -4.49 -15.45
CA THR A 440 -16.92 -4.00 -16.49
C THR A 440 -15.47 -4.13 -16.06
N LYS A 441 -14.68 -4.89 -16.79
CA LYS A 441 -13.25 -5.04 -16.52
C LYS A 441 -12.44 -3.95 -17.21
N ILE A 442 -11.63 -3.24 -16.43
CA ILE A 442 -10.68 -2.25 -16.96
C ILE A 442 -9.27 -2.49 -16.36
N SER A 443 -8.25 -2.05 -17.08
CA SER A 443 -6.89 -2.15 -16.55
C SER A 443 -6.68 -1.19 -15.38
N ILE A 444 -5.80 -1.55 -14.44
CA ILE A 444 -5.40 -0.66 -13.34
C ILE A 444 -4.86 0.68 -13.85
N THR A 445 -4.20 0.70 -15.00
CA THR A 445 -3.70 1.92 -15.64
C THR A 445 -4.85 2.82 -16.08
N MET A 446 -5.91 2.24 -16.68
CA MET A 446 -7.11 2.99 -17.10
C MET A 446 -7.86 3.51 -15.86
N PHE A 447 -8.03 2.68 -14.83
CA PHE A 447 -8.63 3.10 -13.56
C PHE A 447 -7.89 4.30 -12.94
N ARG A 448 -6.55 4.21 -12.84
CA ARG A 448 -5.72 5.32 -12.34
C ARG A 448 -5.85 6.58 -13.20
N LYS A 449 -5.90 6.45 -14.53
CA LYS A 449 -6.08 7.59 -15.45
C LYS A 449 -7.41 8.30 -15.21
N GLN A 450 -8.51 7.55 -15.09
CA GLN A 450 -9.83 8.11 -14.80
C GLN A 450 -9.88 8.76 -13.40
N LEU A 451 -9.30 8.11 -12.40
CA LEU A 451 -9.21 8.65 -11.04
C LEU A 451 -8.39 9.96 -11.00
N VAL A 452 -7.28 10.04 -11.75
CA VAL A 452 -6.50 11.28 -11.89
C VAL A 452 -7.38 12.39 -12.46
N ALA A 453 -8.11 12.12 -13.53
CA ALA A 453 -9.01 13.11 -14.14
C ALA A 453 -10.04 13.62 -13.12
N ALA A 454 -10.69 12.72 -12.39
CA ALA A 454 -11.69 13.08 -11.38
C ALA A 454 -11.10 13.92 -10.23
N LEU A 455 -9.97 13.48 -9.64
CA LEU A 455 -9.34 14.20 -8.52
C LEU A 455 -8.80 15.58 -8.91
N THR A 456 -8.51 15.81 -10.19
CA THR A 456 -7.98 17.09 -10.68
C THR A 456 -9.04 18.02 -11.27
N GLN A 457 -10.24 17.54 -11.57
CA GLN A 457 -11.34 18.33 -12.17
C GLN A 457 -12.13 19.19 -11.19
N HIS A 458 -12.08 18.91 -9.89
CA HIS A 458 -12.81 19.65 -8.84
C HIS A 458 -12.39 21.14 -8.66
N SER A 459 -11.68 21.72 -9.62
CA SER A 459 -11.27 23.12 -9.61
C SER A 459 -12.27 24.09 -10.26
N HIS A 460 -13.38 23.61 -10.86
CA HIS A 460 -14.27 24.46 -11.62
C HIS A 460 -15.51 25.01 -10.88
N GLU A 461 -15.75 24.59 -9.62
CA GLU A 461 -16.92 25.06 -8.85
C GLU A 461 -16.61 26.05 -7.73
N GLN A 462 -15.43 26.66 -7.71
CA GLN A 462 -15.19 27.74 -6.77
C GLN A 462 -15.42 29.09 -7.44
N THR A 463 -16.41 29.85 -6.88
CA THR A 463 -16.55 31.29 -7.03
C THR A 463 -15.18 31.95 -7.20
N PRO A 464 -15.04 32.94 -8.08
CA PRO A 464 -13.78 33.63 -8.25
C PRO A 464 -13.46 34.34 -6.94
N VAL A 465 -12.63 33.71 -6.11
CA VAL A 465 -11.76 34.48 -5.22
C VAL A 465 -10.93 35.30 -6.18
N GLU A 466 -11.04 36.64 -6.10
CA GLU A 466 -10.30 37.58 -6.91
C GLU A 466 -8.87 37.07 -7.06
N ALA A 467 -8.57 36.58 -8.24
CA ALA A 467 -7.25 36.12 -8.60
C ALA A 467 -6.34 37.32 -8.45
N GLY A 468 -5.51 37.28 -7.43
CA GLY A 468 -4.33 38.13 -7.41
C GLY A 468 -3.70 38.02 -8.79
N THR A 469 -3.77 39.11 -9.52
CA THR A 469 -3.41 39.30 -10.92
C THR A 469 -2.36 38.30 -11.41
N SER A 470 -2.81 37.23 -12.06
CA SER A 470 -2.01 36.57 -13.07
C SER A 470 -1.59 37.67 -14.03
N ARG A 471 -0.31 38.05 -14.03
CA ARG A 471 0.23 38.98 -15.01
C ARG A 471 -0.08 38.39 -16.39
N ARG A 472 -1.18 38.88 -17.01
CA ARG A 472 -1.46 38.57 -18.42
C ARG A 472 -0.26 39.05 -19.18
N ILE A 473 0.43 38.15 -19.86
CA ILE A 473 1.61 38.51 -20.65
C ILE A 473 1.12 39.36 -21.84
N HIS A 474 1.27 40.68 -21.70
CA HIS A 474 1.00 41.60 -22.81
C HIS A 474 1.97 41.32 -23.96
N LYS A 475 1.49 41.34 -25.19
CA LYS A 475 2.29 41.10 -26.41
C LYS A 475 2.15 42.26 -27.36
N LEU A 476 3.23 42.64 -28.04
CA LEU A 476 3.19 43.57 -29.15
C LEU A 476 2.80 42.83 -30.42
N ARG A 477 1.83 43.39 -31.14
CA ARG A 477 1.45 42.98 -32.49
C ARG A 477 1.69 44.13 -33.47
N GLU A 478 1.72 43.85 -34.74
CA GLU A 478 1.96 44.85 -35.79
C GLU A 478 0.66 45.19 -36.49
N GLU A 479 0.44 46.49 -36.75
CA GLU A 479 -0.69 47.06 -37.48
C GLU A 479 -0.27 48.37 -38.21
N VAL A 480 -1.23 49.13 -38.64
CA VAL A 480 -1.02 50.44 -39.28
C VAL A 480 -0.26 51.41 -38.35
N ARG A 481 0.72 52.13 -38.93
CA ARG A 481 1.56 53.07 -38.17
C ARG A 481 0.76 54.18 -37.48
N LYS A 482 0.81 54.21 -36.16
CA LYS A 482 0.27 55.28 -35.32
C LYS A 482 1.35 55.81 -34.36
N TYR A 483 1.09 56.96 -33.74
CA TYR A 483 2.03 57.50 -32.72
C TYR A 483 2.11 56.59 -31.50
N CYS A 484 3.31 56.42 -30.94
CA CYS A 484 3.44 55.79 -29.66
C CYS A 484 2.65 56.59 -28.61
N ALA A 485 1.65 55.97 -27.99
CA ALA A 485 0.71 56.65 -27.12
C ALA A 485 1.40 57.36 -25.93
N GLU A 486 2.36 56.67 -25.30
CA GLU A 486 3.09 57.20 -24.15
C GLU A 486 4.08 58.29 -24.53
N CYS A 487 4.85 58.12 -25.61
CA CYS A 487 5.76 59.15 -26.11
C CYS A 487 4.98 60.42 -26.54
N TYR A 488 3.82 60.22 -27.19
CA TYR A 488 2.98 61.35 -27.61
C TYR A 488 2.40 62.09 -26.40
N SER A 489 1.87 61.35 -25.40
CA SER A 489 1.32 61.92 -24.16
C SER A 489 2.38 62.75 -23.43
N THR A 490 3.58 62.21 -23.30
CA THR A 490 4.71 62.88 -22.62
C THR A 490 5.13 64.14 -23.37
N ASN A 491 5.31 64.05 -24.68
CA ASN A 491 5.68 65.21 -25.52
C ASN A 491 4.57 66.27 -25.56
N ALA A 492 3.31 65.86 -25.59
CA ALA A 492 2.18 66.80 -25.62
C ALA A 492 2.06 67.60 -24.30
N LYS A 493 2.36 66.95 -23.18
CA LYS A 493 2.41 67.63 -21.86
C LYS A 493 3.56 68.63 -21.76
N MET A 494 4.69 68.34 -22.38
CA MET A 494 5.89 69.19 -22.30
C MET A 494 5.93 70.31 -23.35
N LEU A 495 5.47 70.04 -24.58
CA LEU A 495 5.74 70.89 -25.76
C LEU A 495 4.46 71.33 -26.49
N GLY A 496 3.28 70.93 -26.03
CA GLY A 496 2.02 71.18 -26.70
C GLY A 496 1.74 70.17 -27.84
N SER A 497 0.46 70.03 -28.24
CA SER A 497 -0.03 68.96 -29.12
C SER A 497 0.57 69.00 -30.55
N ASP A 498 0.81 70.20 -31.10
CA ASP A 498 1.28 70.34 -32.49
C ASP A 498 2.78 70.05 -32.63
N ILE A 499 3.58 70.42 -31.64
CA ILE A 499 5.00 70.06 -31.58
C ILE A 499 5.18 68.59 -31.26
N ALA A 500 4.33 68.03 -30.40
CA ALA A 500 4.34 66.62 -30.03
C ALA A 500 4.11 65.72 -31.27
N LYS A 501 3.20 66.06 -32.17
CA LYS A 501 2.99 65.30 -33.43
C LYS A 501 4.24 65.26 -34.31
N LYS A 502 5.02 66.36 -34.34
CA LYS A 502 6.27 66.43 -35.14
C LYS A 502 7.40 65.64 -34.50
N ASN A 503 7.46 65.59 -33.16
CA ASN A 503 8.57 64.99 -32.40
C ASN A 503 8.33 63.54 -31.99
N THR A 504 7.11 62.97 -32.16
CA THR A 504 6.82 61.60 -31.78
C THR A 504 6.89 60.69 -32.98
N LYS A 505 7.71 59.63 -32.90
CA LYS A 505 7.83 58.62 -33.94
C LYS A 505 6.56 57.77 -34.02
N LYS A 506 6.10 57.49 -35.24
CA LYS A 506 5.04 56.53 -35.52
C LYS A 506 5.62 55.12 -35.45
N VAL A 507 4.93 54.21 -34.78
CA VAL A 507 5.30 52.81 -34.59
C VAL A 507 4.21 51.91 -35.18
N VAL A 508 4.57 50.73 -35.61
CA VAL A 508 3.65 49.68 -36.15
C VAL A 508 3.12 48.80 -35.05
N THR A 509 3.77 48.80 -33.90
CA THR A 509 3.50 47.86 -32.78
C THR A 509 2.44 48.39 -31.81
N TYR A 510 1.46 47.55 -31.46
CA TYR A 510 0.41 47.87 -30.47
C TYR A 510 0.27 46.75 -29.43
N CYS A 511 -0.28 47.06 -28.26
CA CYS A 511 -0.58 46.06 -27.22
C CYS A 511 -1.97 45.46 -27.45
N ASP A 512 -2.05 44.15 -27.70
CA ASP A 512 -3.30 43.43 -27.97
C ASP A 512 -4.18 43.23 -26.75
N MET A 513 -3.62 43.34 -25.52
CA MET A 513 -4.31 43.08 -24.26
C MET A 513 -4.85 44.32 -23.55
N CYS A 514 -4.43 45.52 -23.99
CA CYS A 514 -4.95 46.78 -23.44
C CYS A 514 -6.30 47.16 -24.06
N LYS A 515 -7.26 47.67 -23.27
CA LYS A 515 -8.65 47.97 -23.69
C LYS A 515 -8.75 48.83 -24.97
N SER A 516 -7.81 49.73 -25.22
CA SER A 516 -7.80 50.65 -26.39
C SER A 516 -6.78 50.23 -27.45
N GLN A 517 -6.14 49.10 -27.29
CA GLN A 517 -5.06 48.60 -28.17
C GLN A 517 -4.03 49.69 -28.56
N PRO A 518 -3.45 50.40 -27.54
CA PRO A 518 -2.59 51.54 -27.82
C PRO A 518 -1.29 51.11 -28.48
N HIS A 519 -0.80 51.94 -29.41
CA HIS A 519 0.48 51.72 -30.09
C HIS A 519 1.62 52.14 -29.15
N PHE A 520 2.62 51.27 -28.97
CA PHE A 520 3.80 51.49 -28.14
C PHE A 520 5.09 51.19 -28.88
N CYS A 521 6.10 52.04 -28.69
CA CYS A 521 7.47 51.59 -28.97
C CYS A 521 7.93 50.58 -27.92
N LEU A 522 8.94 49.77 -28.23
CA LEU A 522 9.42 48.73 -27.33
C LEU A 522 9.81 49.22 -25.92
N GLN A 523 10.40 50.43 -25.85
CA GLN A 523 10.80 51.05 -24.57
C GLN A 523 9.59 51.38 -23.73
N CYS A 524 8.55 52.02 -24.31
CA CYS A 524 7.33 52.35 -23.59
C CYS A 524 6.51 51.12 -23.20
N PHE A 525 6.50 50.12 -24.08
CA PHE A 525 5.85 48.85 -23.76
C PHE A 525 6.48 48.16 -22.55
N ASN A 526 7.82 48.02 -22.54
CA ASN A 526 8.54 47.39 -21.45
C ASN A 526 8.45 48.19 -20.12
N LYS A 527 8.19 49.48 -20.18
CA LYS A 527 8.02 50.33 -18.98
C LYS A 527 6.62 50.19 -18.37
N LEU A 528 5.59 49.93 -19.16
CA LEU A 528 4.19 49.91 -18.74
C LEU A 528 3.67 48.50 -18.48
N HIS A 529 4.35 47.47 -18.98
CA HIS A 529 3.99 46.07 -18.85
C HIS A 529 5.13 45.23 -18.31
#